data_b7c1c80fddad94398fe67eb3c8a09851
#
_entry.id   b7c1c80fddad94398fe67eb3c8a09851
#
_cell.length_a   1.000
_cell.length_b   1.000
_cell.length_c   1.000
_cell.angle_alpha   90.00
_cell.angle_beta   90.00
_cell.angle_gamma   90.00
#
_symmetry.space_group_name_H-M   'P 1'
#
loop_
_entity.id
_entity.type
_entity.pdbx_description
1 polymer ?
#
loop_
_entity_poly.entity_id
_entity_poly.type
_entity_poly.pdbx_seq_one_letter_code
_entity_poly.pdbx_strand_id
1 'polypeptide(L)' 'KKLNEFALQSLKSRLLNYVKMHGGIGSQQEVAHILGVARPSLARAISELSNEGCIQIEGKEMFINEENSKKYF' A
#
# COMPACT_ATOMS: atom_id res chain seq x y z
N LYS A 1 1.53 -20.64 3.15
CA LYS A 1 0.50 -19.91 2.43
C LYS A 1 -0.13 -18.85 3.29
N LYS A 2 -0.53 -19.23 4.50
CA LYS A 2 -1.10 -18.25 5.41
C LYS A 2 -0.06 -17.21 5.81
N LEU A 3 1.18 -17.62 5.91
CA LEU A 3 2.27 -16.71 6.22
C LEU A 3 2.43 -15.66 5.14
N ASN A 4 2.31 -16.07 3.88
CA ASN A 4 2.42 -15.13 2.76
C ASN A 4 1.26 -14.14 2.76
N GLU A 5 0.06 -14.62 3.03
CA GLU A 5 -1.11 -13.76 3.10
C GLU A 5 -0.98 -12.77 4.24
N PHE A 6 -0.52 -13.25 5.38
CA PHE A 6 -0.35 -12.40 6.55
C PHE A 6 0.71 -11.33 6.30
N ALA A 7 1.84 -11.73 5.71
CA ALA A 7 2.91 -10.79 5.41
C ALA A 7 2.45 -9.72 4.42
N LEU A 8 1.68 -10.11 3.40
CA LEU A 8 1.20 -9.16 2.42
C LEU A 8 0.19 -8.20 3.03
N GLN A 9 -0.69 -8.70 3.90
CA GLN A 9 -1.65 -7.84 4.59
C GLN A 9 -0.93 -6.83 5.48
N SER A 10 0.12 -7.27 6.17
CA SER A 10 0.90 -6.38 7.01
C SER A 10 1.53 -5.26 6.17
N LEU A 11 2.06 -5.61 5.01
CA LEU A 11 2.64 -4.64 4.10
C LEU A 11 1.58 -3.67 3.59
N LYS A 12 0.40 -4.18 3.27
CA LYS A 12 -0.70 -3.33 2.81
C LYS A 12 -1.10 -2.32 3.89
N SER A 13 -1.19 -2.77 5.14
CA SER A 13 -1.51 -1.88 6.26
C SER A 13 -0.46 -0.79 6.40
N ARG A 14 0.80 -1.18 6.36
CA ARG A 14 1.89 -0.22 6.49
C ARG A 14 1.90 0.78 5.34
N LEU A 15 1.63 0.29 4.14
CA LEU A 15 1.58 1.15 2.96
C LEU A 15 0.42 2.14 3.06
N LEU A 16 -0.75 1.67 3.51
CA LEU A 16 -1.89 2.57 3.68
C LEU A 16 -1.61 3.64 4.72
N ASN A 17 -0.97 3.27 5.82
CA ASN A 17 -0.57 4.25 6.83
C ASN A 17 0.38 5.29 6.24
N TYR A 18 1.34 4.84 5.44
CA TYR A 18 2.28 5.76 4.81
C TYR A 18 1.56 6.74 3.90
N VAL A 19 0.68 6.23 3.06
CA VAL A 19 -0.07 7.09 2.13
C VAL A 19 -0.94 8.07 2.91
N LYS A 20 -1.56 7.61 3.99
CA LYS A 20 -2.41 8.46 4.81
C LYS A 20 -1.62 9.61 5.44
N MET A 21 -0.41 9.33 5.88
CA MET A 21 0.43 10.34 6.53
C MET A 21 1.06 11.31 5.53
N HIS A 22 1.41 10.82 4.35
CA HIS A 22 2.17 11.61 3.38
C HIS A 22 1.38 12.07 2.17
N GLY A 23 0.15 11.58 2.04
CA GLY A 23 -0.71 11.99 0.93
C GLY A 23 -0.40 11.32 -0.40
N GLY A 24 0.49 10.35 -0.41
CA GLY A 24 0.80 9.64 -1.64
C GLY A 24 2.18 9.00 -1.61
N ILE A 25 2.60 8.50 -2.77
CA ILE A 25 3.90 7.88 -2.92
C ILE A 25 4.66 8.61 -4.01
N GLY A 26 5.70 9.33 -3.63
CA GLY A 26 6.52 10.06 -4.60
C GLY A 26 7.36 9.12 -5.45
N SER A 27 7.97 8.12 -4.83
CA SER A 27 8.80 7.14 -5.51
C SER A 27 8.60 5.79 -4.85
N GLN A 28 8.26 4.78 -5.67
CA GLN A 28 8.08 3.43 -5.14
C GLN A 28 9.38 2.89 -4.56
N GLN A 29 10.52 3.21 -5.21
CA GLN A 29 11.80 2.75 -4.73
C GLN A 29 12.10 3.30 -3.33
N GLU A 30 11.82 4.59 -3.14
CA GLU A 30 12.05 5.23 -1.85
C GLU A 30 11.14 4.65 -0.78
N VAL A 31 9.86 4.47 -1.09
CA VAL A 31 8.92 3.91 -0.13
C VAL A 31 9.27 2.47 0.22
N ALA A 32 9.69 1.69 -0.77
CA ALA A 32 10.12 0.33 -0.50
C ALA A 32 11.30 0.32 0.46
N HIS A 33 12.23 1.24 0.29
CA HIS A 33 13.37 1.36 1.19
C HIS A 33 12.92 1.73 2.60
N ILE A 34 12.02 2.71 2.70
CA ILE A 34 11.49 3.16 3.98
C ILE A 34 10.78 2.03 4.70
N LEU A 35 9.97 1.27 4.00
CA LEU A 35 9.22 0.18 4.59
C LEU A 35 10.06 -1.09 4.78
N GLY A 36 11.26 -1.11 4.22
CA GLY A 36 12.14 -2.26 4.37
C GLY A 36 11.69 -3.48 3.57
N VAL A 37 11.12 -3.27 2.40
CA VAL A 37 10.63 -4.36 1.55
C VAL A 37 11.22 -4.24 0.15
N ALA A 38 11.16 -5.34 -0.59
CA ALA A 38 11.60 -5.35 -1.97
C ALA A 38 10.61 -4.55 -2.82
N ARG A 39 11.12 -3.85 -3.84
CA ARG A 39 10.28 -3.06 -4.71
C ARG A 39 9.19 -3.87 -5.40
N PRO A 40 9.46 -5.10 -5.90
CA PRO A 40 8.38 -5.89 -6.48
C PRO A 40 7.26 -6.21 -5.51
N SER A 41 7.59 -6.43 -4.24
CA SER A 41 6.57 -6.68 -3.21
C SER A 41 5.72 -5.45 -3.00
N LEU A 42 6.33 -4.27 -2.98
CA LEU A 42 5.61 -3.02 -2.85
C LEU A 42 4.67 -2.80 -4.03
N ALA A 43 5.17 -3.02 -5.24
CA ALA A 43 4.36 -2.85 -6.44
C ALA A 43 3.14 -3.77 -6.42
N ARG A 44 3.35 -5.00 -5.97
CA ARG A 44 2.25 -5.96 -5.87
C ARG A 44 1.21 -5.50 -4.84
N ALA A 45 1.66 -5.00 -3.71
CA ALA A 45 0.74 -4.52 -2.68
C ALA A 45 -0.09 -3.35 -3.21
N ILE A 46 0.56 -2.42 -3.92
CA ILE A 46 -0.14 -1.28 -4.50
C ILE A 46 -1.20 -1.76 -5.50
N SER A 47 -0.83 -2.70 -6.37
CA SER A 47 -1.74 -3.23 -7.36
C SER A 47 -2.95 -3.89 -6.72
N GLU A 48 -2.72 -4.69 -5.68
CA GLU A 48 -3.80 -5.38 -5.00
C GLU A 48 -4.71 -4.42 -4.26
N LEU A 49 -4.14 -3.41 -3.60
CA LEU A 49 -4.94 -2.41 -2.93
C LEU A 49 -5.81 -1.63 -3.91
N SER A 50 -5.25 -1.33 -5.09
CA SER A 50 -6.02 -0.66 -6.14
C SER A 50 -7.16 -1.53 -6.62
N ASN A 51 -6.90 -2.82 -6.81
CA ASN A 51 -7.94 -3.76 -7.24
C ASN A 51 -9.04 -3.92 -6.20
N GLU A 52 -8.69 -3.80 -4.93
CA GLU A 52 -9.67 -3.90 -3.85
C GLU A 52 -10.44 -2.60 -3.64
N GLY A 53 -10.06 -1.56 -4.35
CA GLY A 53 -10.70 -0.26 -4.17
C GLY A 53 -10.27 0.47 -2.93
N CYS A 54 -9.16 0.04 -2.31
CA CYS A 54 -8.64 0.68 -1.11
C CYS A 54 -7.90 1.97 -1.43
N ILE A 55 -7.31 2.05 -2.60
CA ILE A 55 -6.59 3.25 -3.04
C ILE A 55 -7.01 3.61 -4.45
N GLN A 56 -6.92 4.90 -4.75
CA GLN A 56 -7.18 5.41 -6.07
C GLN A 56 -5.99 6.26 -6.49
N ILE A 57 -5.44 5.98 -7.65
CA ILE A 57 -4.27 6.68 -8.15
C ILE A 57 -4.71 7.70 -9.21
N GLU A 58 -4.36 8.96 -8.99
CA GLU A 58 -4.64 10.02 -9.96
C GLU A 58 -3.35 10.78 -10.22
N GLY A 59 -2.73 10.48 -11.35
CA GLY A 59 -1.44 11.09 -11.67
C GLY A 59 -0.39 10.69 -10.67
N LYS A 60 0.15 11.66 -9.95
CA LYS A 60 1.16 11.41 -8.93
C LYS A 60 0.57 11.28 -7.54
N GLU A 61 -0.73 11.51 -7.41
CA GLU A 61 -1.38 11.47 -6.12
C GLU A 61 -2.07 10.15 -5.90
N MET A 62 -2.21 9.78 -4.64
CA MET A 62 -2.82 8.52 -4.25
C MET A 62 -3.76 8.79 -3.10
N PHE A 63 -5.02 8.40 -3.28
CA PHE A 63 -6.05 8.63 -2.29
C PHE A 63 -6.49 7.31 -1.67
N ILE A 64 -6.75 7.34 -0.37
CA ILE A 64 -7.21 6.16 0.35
C ILE A 64 -8.72 6.20 0.46
N ASN A 65 -9.36 5.08 0.12
CA ASN A 65 -10.77 4.88 0.43
C ASN A 65 -10.84 4.27 1.81
N GLU A 66 -11.16 5.08 2.80
CA GLU A 66 -11.15 4.63 4.19
C GLU A 66 -12.16 3.52 4.45
N GLU A 67 -13.29 3.58 3.78
CA GLU A 67 -14.32 2.56 3.98
C GLU A 67 -13.84 1.19 3.52
N ASN A 68 -13.26 1.12 2.34
CA ASN A 68 -12.75 -0.15 1.82
C ASN A 68 -11.48 -0.59 2.52
N SER A 69 -10.81 0.32 3.21
CA SER A 69 -9.54 0.04 3.86
C SER A 69 -9.68 -0.31 5.34
N LYS A 70 -10.90 -0.30 5.87
CA LYS A 70 -11.13 -0.56 7.30
C LYS A 70 -10.51 -1.86 7.78
N LYS A 71 -10.50 -2.88 6.92
CA LYS A 71 -9.98 -4.18 7.30
C LYS A 71 -8.46 -4.17 7.52
N TYR A 72 -7.79 -3.11 7.11
CA TYR A 72 -6.34 -2.98 7.29
C TYR A 72 -5.98 -2.07 8.46
N PHE A 73 -6.96 -1.46 9.06
CA PHE A 73 -6.79 -0.61 10.23
C PHE A 73 -7.56 -1.20 11.41
#